data_4a710619f908ed90c3839a3ab230033e
#
_entry.id   4a710619f908ed90c3839a3ab230033e
#
_cell.length_a   1.000
_cell.length_b   1.000
_cell.length_c   1.000
_cell.angle_alpha   90.00
_cell.angle_beta   90.00
_cell.angle_gamma   90.00
#
_symmetry.space_group_name_H-M   'P 1'
#
loop_
_entity.id
_entity.type
_entity.pdbx_description
1 polymer ?
#
loop_
_entity_poly.entity_id
_entity_poly.type
_entity_poly.pdbx_seq_one_letter_code
_entity_poly.pdbx_strand_id
1 'polypeptide(L)'
;VGRPTAEDSGKSHAHTRRAVLAGGALLGAGALLGATPAGAAGKVVAERRLDDRLVELTVDSPALGGRSTVALLTPRGWDGRRPGDRWPVLYLLAGGDGDHTTWTTLFKVQELAELRDVLVVMPGMPLFGFWTDWWNHGKGGAPRVRTYFLREVVPLMERDYGAGPNRAAAGESQGGFGALGLAARVAGLFGAAAAFGAPVHPVRHPEMWLSGAKFVGVDGYAIFGDPWKQWKTWLDWDPYHHAAGLRHTPVYLASGDGKPGPLDGDEPDPHIPGTEKWVALADHGVTSVTEAVCGEETRMLGDRLASLGAPVDVHIYPGGHSGTYGYRELRHALPMLMAALRR
;
A
#
# COMPACT_ATOMS: atom_id res chain seq x y z
N VAL A 1 -5.24 -38.47 61.98
CA VAL A 1 -3.98 -38.66 62.72
C VAL A 1 -2.90 -37.96 61.88
N GLY A 2 -2.33 -36.86 62.15
CA GLY A 2 -2.10 -35.94 63.18
C GLY A 2 -1.26 -34.80 62.59
N ARG A 3 -1.67 -33.54 62.86
CA ARG A 3 -0.75 -32.40 62.84
C ARG A 3 0.17 -32.44 64.04
N PRO A 4 1.31 -31.76 64.05
CA PRO A 4 1.45 -30.41 64.63
C PRO A 4 2.36 -29.49 63.78
N THR A 5 2.06 -28.21 63.72
CA THR A 5 2.34 -26.99 64.54
C THR A 5 3.82 -26.63 64.68
N ALA A 6 4.16 -25.47 64.06
CA ALA A 6 4.50 -24.17 64.67
C ALA A 6 5.99 -23.80 64.82
N GLU A 7 6.22 -22.54 64.43
CA GLU A 7 7.12 -21.51 65.03
C GLU A 7 8.62 -21.60 64.72
N ASP A 8 9.37 -20.56 64.55
CA ASP A 8 9.28 -19.07 64.59
C ASP A 8 10.65 -18.51 64.17
N SER A 9 10.70 -17.18 64.09
CA SER A 9 11.86 -16.27 64.04
C SER A 9 12.47 -16.04 62.63
N GLY A 10 12.28 -14.95 61.98
CA GLY A 10 12.50 -13.58 62.38
C GLY A 10 13.96 -13.15 62.16
N LYS A 11 14.27 -12.51 60.98
CA LYS A 11 15.28 -11.44 60.96
C LYS A 11 15.10 -10.56 59.71
N SER A 12 14.65 -9.35 59.99
CA SER A 12 14.73 -8.13 59.19
C SER A 12 16.16 -7.84 58.76
N HIS A 13 16.36 -7.57 57.47
CA HIS A 13 17.43 -6.67 57.03
C HIS A 13 16.91 -5.71 56.00
N ALA A 14 16.73 -4.46 56.44
CA ALA A 14 16.55 -3.28 55.60
C ALA A 14 17.87 -3.03 54.86
N HIS A 15 17.79 -2.91 53.54
CA HIS A 15 18.81 -2.24 52.73
C HIS A 15 18.20 -1.19 51.82
N THR A 16 18.42 0.00 52.26
CA THR A 16 18.61 1.30 51.63
C THR A 16 18.33 1.39 50.13
N ARG A 17 17.31 2.18 49.81
CA ARG A 17 17.08 2.78 48.49
C ARG A 17 18.23 3.74 48.13
N ARG A 18 18.98 3.43 47.10
CA ARG A 18 19.77 4.43 46.34
C ARG A 18 19.06 4.69 45.04
N ALA A 19 18.46 5.89 44.92
CA ALA A 19 18.02 6.45 43.66
C ALA A 19 19.28 6.76 42.81
N VAL A 20 19.35 6.17 41.63
CA VAL A 20 20.25 6.61 40.56
C VAL A 20 19.39 7.25 39.50
N LEU A 21 19.42 8.57 39.47
CA LEU A 21 18.98 9.38 38.33
C LEU A 21 19.96 9.14 37.20
N ALA A 22 19.56 8.36 36.20
CA ALA A 22 20.26 8.28 34.92
C ALA A 22 19.44 9.06 33.90
N GLY A 23 20.00 10.18 33.45
CA GLY A 23 19.44 10.99 32.40
C GLY A 23 19.30 10.24 31.09
N GLY A 24 18.08 10.10 30.60
CA GLY A 24 17.77 9.53 29.30
C GLY A 24 18.11 10.52 28.21
N ALA A 25 19.19 10.32 27.52
CA ALA A 25 19.43 10.95 26.22
C ALA A 25 18.44 10.32 25.21
N LEU A 26 17.53 11.11 24.69
CA LEU A 26 16.72 10.80 23.52
C LEU A 26 17.65 10.70 22.30
N LEU A 27 18.19 9.54 22.04
CA LEU A 27 18.78 9.19 20.76
C LEU A 27 17.63 8.88 19.80
N GLY A 28 17.38 9.79 18.86
CA GLY A 28 16.51 9.56 17.74
C GLY A 28 16.95 8.30 17.00
N ALA A 29 16.11 7.28 16.99
CA ALA A 29 16.29 6.09 16.18
C ALA A 29 16.09 6.47 14.70
N GLY A 30 17.12 7.01 14.07
CA GLY A 30 17.24 7.00 12.63
C GLY A 30 17.31 5.54 12.19
N ALA A 31 16.27 5.06 11.55
CA ALA A 31 16.25 3.72 10.97
C ALA A 31 17.43 3.62 10.00
N LEU A 32 18.46 2.89 10.39
CA LEU A 32 19.52 2.42 9.49
C LEU A 32 18.84 1.53 8.43
N LEU A 33 18.50 2.14 7.31
CA LEU A 33 18.27 1.41 6.06
C LEU A 33 19.60 0.71 5.76
N GLY A 34 19.67 -0.59 6.09
CA GLY A 34 20.87 -1.40 5.85
C GLY A 34 21.37 -1.13 4.43
N ALA A 35 22.63 -0.76 4.32
CA ALA A 35 23.33 -0.54 3.06
C ALA A 35 23.40 -1.88 2.31
N THR A 36 22.39 -2.20 1.53
CA THR A 36 22.53 -3.11 0.41
C THR A 36 23.43 -2.44 -0.61
N PRO A 37 24.32 -3.18 -1.30
CA PRO A 37 25.19 -2.60 -2.30
C PRO A 37 24.37 -1.74 -3.25
N ALA A 38 24.86 -0.54 -3.56
CA ALA A 38 24.20 0.42 -4.43
C ALA A 38 23.91 -0.24 -5.77
N GLY A 39 22.73 -0.81 -5.91
CA GLY A 39 22.18 -1.18 -7.21
C GLY A 39 22.10 0.09 -8.04
N ALA A 40 22.34 0.00 -9.33
CA ALA A 40 22.24 1.14 -10.24
C ALA A 40 20.91 1.87 -9.96
N ALA A 41 20.96 3.17 -9.77
CA ALA A 41 19.78 4.00 -9.54
C ALA A 41 18.96 4.06 -10.84
N GLY A 42 17.63 4.05 -10.71
CA GLY A 42 16.74 4.29 -11.84
C GLY A 42 17.08 5.60 -12.53
N LYS A 43 16.99 5.62 -13.86
CA LYS A 43 17.32 6.79 -14.67
C LYS A 43 16.18 7.13 -15.62
N VAL A 44 15.78 8.41 -15.67
CA VAL A 44 14.89 8.90 -16.72
C VAL A 44 15.65 8.90 -18.05
N VAL A 45 15.10 8.21 -19.03
CA VAL A 45 15.66 8.10 -20.38
C VAL A 45 14.84 8.85 -21.42
N ALA A 46 13.58 9.19 -21.09
CA ALA A 46 12.74 10.09 -21.88
C ALA A 46 11.74 10.80 -20.97
N GLU A 47 11.41 12.03 -21.35
CA GLU A 47 10.36 12.84 -20.74
C GLU A 47 9.47 13.41 -21.83
N ARG A 48 8.16 13.30 -21.66
CA ARG A 48 7.17 13.77 -22.60
C ARG A 48 6.06 14.53 -21.88
N ARG A 49 5.86 15.77 -22.22
CA ARG A 49 4.71 16.54 -21.75
C ARG A 49 3.49 16.15 -22.59
N LEU A 50 2.40 15.76 -21.93
CA LEU A 50 1.16 15.35 -22.58
C LEU A 50 0.12 16.48 -22.60
N ASP A 51 0.09 17.31 -21.55
CA ASP A 51 -0.72 18.51 -21.44
C ASP A 51 -0.05 19.54 -20.50
N ASP A 52 -0.78 20.60 -20.10
CA ASP A 52 -0.25 21.68 -19.25
C ASP A 52 0.30 21.19 -17.91
N ARG A 53 -0.19 20.07 -17.41
CA ARG A 53 0.19 19.52 -16.09
C ARG A 53 0.64 18.06 -16.14
N LEU A 54 0.34 17.34 -17.20
CA LEU A 54 0.64 15.90 -17.29
C LEU A 54 1.96 15.67 -18.02
N VAL A 55 2.89 15.08 -17.32
CA VAL A 55 4.23 14.70 -17.82
C VAL A 55 4.40 13.20 -17.69
N GLU A 56 4.93 12.57 -18.71
CA GLU A 56 5.25 11.15 -18.74
C GLU A 56 6.76 10.95 -18.77
N LEU A 57 7.26 10.12 -17.88
CA LEU A 57 8.67 9.77 -17.76
C LEU A 57 8.87 8.31 -18.12
N THR A 58 9.81 8.02 -19.01
CA THR A 58 10.31 6.66 -19.20
C THR A 58 11.52 6.47 -18.30
N VAL A 59 11.43 5.52 -17.39
CA VAL A 59 12.48 5.20 -16.41
C VAL A 59 13.12 3.87 -16.79
N ASP A 60 14.43 3.87 -16.98
CA ASP A 60 15.23 2.64 -17.06
C ASP A 60 15.46 2.13 -15.63
N SER A 61 14.90 0.95 -15.32
CA SER A 61 14.82 0.41 -13.97
C SER A 61 15.57 -0.90 -13.81
N PRO A 62 16.74 -0.88 -13.19
CA PRO A 62 17.44 -2.11 -12.79
C PRO A 62 16.62 -3.01 -11.85
N ALA A 63 15.78 -2.43 -11.00
CA ALA A 63 14.94 -3.22 -10.10
C ALA A 63 13.86 -4.01 -10.85
N LEU A 64 13.32 -3.44 -11.92
CA LEU A 64 12.33 -4.13 -12.77
C LEU A 64 12.99 -4.98 -13.86
N GLY A 65 14.29 -4.81 -14.12
CA GLY A 65 15.00 -5.48 -15.21
C GLY A 65 14.64 -4.94 -16.59
N GLY A 66 14.14 -3.69 -16.66
CA GLY A 66 13.68 -3.08 -17.90
C GLY A 66 13.15 -1.66 -17.69
N ARG A 67 12.39 -1.18 -18.66
CA ARG A 67 11.79 0.16 -18.60
C ARG A 67 10.43 0.13 -17.96
N SER A 68 10.11 1.21 -17.24
CA SER A 68 8.79 1.51 -16.72
C SER A 68 8.42 2.95 -17.04
N THR A 69 7.14 3.27 -16.94
CA THR A 69 6.63 4.62 -17.13
C THR A 69 6.11 5.18 -15.81
N VAL A 70 6.38 6.45 -15.55
CA VAL A 70 5.84 7.20 -14.41
C VAL A 70 5.13 8.41 -14.96
N ALA A 71 3.83 8.57 -14.70
CA ALA A 71 3.13 9.79 -15.00
C ALA A 71 3.19 10.75 -13.81
N LEU A 72 3.34 12.03 -14.08
CA LEU A 72 3.32 13.11 -13.11
C LEU A 72 2.17 14.07 -13.44
N LEU A 73 1.38 14.42 -12.43
CA LEU A 73 0.54 15.58 -12.49
C LEU A 73 1.23 16.70 -11.71
N THR A 74 1.72 17.70 -12.45
CA THR A 74 2.59 18.74 -11.88
C THR A 74 1.76 19.80 -11.14
N PRO A 75 2.25 20.33 -10.02
CA PRO A 75 1.59 21.38 -9.26
C PRO A 75 1.73 22.76 -9.95
N ARG A 76 0.97 23.72 -9.47
CA ARG A 76 1.10 25.12 -9.94
C ARG A 76 2.52 25.64 -9.71
N GLY A 77 3.05 26.37 -10.70
CA GLY A 77 4.38 26.96 -10.64
C GLY A 77 5.53 25.99 -10.85
N TRP A 78 5.25 24.72 -11.10
CA TRP A 78 6.28 23.68 -11.23
C TRP A 78 7.25 23.93 -12.39
N ASP A 79 6.80 24.46 -13.52
CA ASP A 79 7.65 24.76 -14.67
C ASP A 79 8.70 25.85 -14.36
N GLY A 80 8.34 26.80 -13.51
CA GLY A 80 9.25 27.86 -13.05
C GLY A 80 10.04 27.50 -11.79
N ARG A 81 10.09 26.19 -11.42
CA ARG A 81 10.76 25.75 -10.20
C ARG A 81 12.26 26.07 -10.19
N ARG A 82 12.72 26.47 -9.04
CA ARG A 82 14.14 26.71 -8.74
C ARG A 82 14.74 25.54 -7.98
N PRO A 83 16.05 25.36 -8.00
CA PRO A 83 16.73 24.41 -7.13
C PRO A 83 16.31 24.65 -5.68
N GLY A 84 15.76 23.60 -5.03
CA GLY A 84 15.30 23.67 -3.64
C GLY A 84 13.79 23.84 -3.47
N ASP A 85 13.03 24.22 -4.50
CA ASP A 85 11.57 24.22 -4.43
C ASP A 85 11.06 22.81 -4.21
N ARG A 86 10.11 22.63 -3.28
CA ARG A 86 9.54 21.33 -2.90
C ARG A 86 8.03 21.41 -2.77
N TRP A 87 7.38 20.38 -3.29
CA TRP A 87 5.93 20.22 -3.20
C TRP A 87 5.55 18.98 -2.38
N PRO A 88 4.43 19.00 -1.66
CA PRO A 88 3.86 17.79 -1.10
C PRO A 88 3.55 16.79 -2.21
N VAL A 89 3.65 15.50 -1.90
CA VAL A 89 3.55 14.44 -2.92
C VAL A 89 2.45 13.44 -2.59
N LEU A 90 1.55 13.22 -3.54
CA LEU A 90 0.60 12.12 -3.51
C LEU A 90 1.05 11.03 -4.48
N TYR A 91 1.38 9.86 -3.97
CA TYR A 91 1.63 8.67 -4.77
C TYR A 91 0.33 7.92 -5.00
N LEU A 92 -0.02 7.68 -6.26
CA LEU A 92 -1.20 6.95 -6.68
C LEU A 92 -0.76 5.65 -7.36
N LEU A 93 -1.08 4.52 -6.70
CA LEU A 93 -0.63 3.20 -7.09
C LEU A 93 -1.77 2.45 -7.80
N ALA A 94 -1.53 2.04 -9.05
CA ALA A 94 -2.52 1.36 -9.87
C ALA A 94 -2.70 -0.10 -9.47
N GLY A 95 -3.85 -0.69 -9.83
CA GLY A 95 -4.19 -2.10 -9.67
C GLY A 95 -3.36 -3.05 -10.53
N GLY A 96 -3.71 -4.33 -10.50
CA GLY A 96 -2.92 -5.39 -11.09
C GLY A 96 -2.86 -5.39 -12.62
N ASP A 97 -3.88 -4.92 -13.26
CA ASP A 97 -4.04 -4.76 -14.71
C ASP A 97 -3.87 -3.31 -15.19
N GLY A 98 -3.70 -2.38 -14.22
CA GLY A 98 -3.52 -0.96 -14.47
C GLY A 98 -2.08 -0.56 -14.73
N ASP A 99 -1.93 0.65 -15.24
CA ASP A 99 -0.63 1.26 -15.50
C ASP A 99 -0.57 2.71 -14.99
N HIS A 100 0.45 3.45 -15.40
CA HIS A 100 0.64 4.87 -15.06
C HIS A 100 -0.48 5.78 -15.55
N THR A 101 -1.34 5.36 -16.47
CA THR A 101 -2.46 6.17 -17.01
C THR A 101 -3.76 5.93 -16.27
N THR A 102 -3.89 4.87 -15.49
CA THR A 102 -5.13 4.47 -14.79
C THR A 102 -5.76 5.63 -14.04
N TRP A 103 -4.98 6.37 -13.28
CA TRP A 103 -5.46 7.47 -12.45
C TRP A 103 -5.95 8.69 -13.24
N THR A 104 -5.44 8.90 -14.44
CA THR A 104 -5.90 9.97 -15.32
C THR A 104 -7.06 9.55 -16.23
N THR A 105 -7.09 8.29 -16.65
CA THR A 105 -8.12 7.76 -17.56
C THR A 105 -9.41 7.35 -16.83
N LEU A 106 -9.29 6.58 -15.75
CA LEU A 106 -10.45 6.10 -14.99
C LEU A 106 -10.84 7.06 -13.86
N PHE A 107 -9.86 7.55 -13.10
CA PHE A 107 -10.10 8.36 -11.89
C PHE A 107 -10.09 9.86 -12.13
N LYS A 108 -9.77 10.33 -13.34
CA LYS A 108 -9.80 11.74 -13.72
C LYS A 108 -9.13 12.68 -12.72
N VAL A 109 -8.01 12.24 -12.11
CA VAL A 109 -7.35 13.00 -11.03
C VAL A 109 -6.87 14.38 -11.43
N GLN A 110 -6.64 14.62 -12.73
CA GLN A 110 -6.28 15.93 -13.27
C GLN A 110 -7.41 16.97 -13.10
N GLU A 111 -8.66 16.53 -12.92
CA GLU A 111 -9.83 17.41 -12.73
C GLU A 111 -10.02 17.81 -11.25
N LEU A 112 -9.34 17.15 -10.32
CA LEU A 112 -9.47 17.40 -8.89
C LEU A 112 -8.73 18.70 -8.51
N ALA A 113 -9.52 19.69 -8.09
CA ALA A 113 -9.00 21.02 -7.74
C ALA A 113 -8.06 20.98 -6.53
N GLU A 114 -8.29 20.05 -5.61
CA GLU A 114 -7.50 19.81 -4.40
C GLU A 114 -6.03 19.46 -4.72
N LEU A 115 -5.78 18.86 -5.90
CA LEU A 115 -4.46 18.41 -6.32
C LEU A 115 -3.67 19.48 -7.11
N ARG A 116 -4.15 20.74 -7.17
CA ARG A 116 -3.48 21.80 -7.93
C ARG A 116 -2.11 22.21 -7.39
N ASP A 117 -1.89 22.01 -6.11
CA ASP A 117 -0.64 22.39 -5.42
C ASP A 117 0.15 21.17 -4.94
N VAL A 118 -0.18 19.99 -5.44
CA VAL A 118 0.42 18.72 -5.08
C VAL A 118 1.10 18.11 -6.29
N LEU A 119 2.30 17.60 -6.14
CA LEU A 119 2.92 16.73 -7.13
C LEU A 119 2.29 15.34 -7.00
N VAL A 120 1.51 14.94 -8.01
CA VAL A 120 0.94 13.58 -8.04
C VAL A 120 1.86 12.69 -8.86
N VAL A 121 2.27 11.56 -8.30
CA VAL A 121 3.18 10.60 -8.91
C VAL A 121 2.46 9.29 -9.11
N MET A 122 2.35 8.85 -10.35
CA MET A 122 1.62 7.65 -10.79
C MET A 122 2.59 6.69 -11.49
N PRO A 123 3.33 5.87 -10.72
CA PRO A 123 4.28 4.93 -11.31
C PRO A 123 3.56 3.71 -11.86
N GLY A 124 3.99 3.25 -13.05
CA GLY A 124 3.59 1.95 -13.58
C GLY A 124 4.32 0.80 -12.88
N MET A 125 3.75 -0.38 -12.96
CA MET A 125 4.37 -1.63 -12.49
C MET A 125 4.14 -2.73 -13.53
N PRO A 126 4.86 -3.86 -13.47
CA PRO A 126 4.54 -5.03 -14.29
C PRO A 126 3.14 -5.55 -14.00
N LEU A 127 2.51 -6.15 -15.02
CA LEU A 127 1.21 -6.81 -14.87
C LEU A 127 1.19 -7.72 -13.61
N PHE A 128 0.21 -7.54 -12.76
CA PHE A 128 0.03 -8.27 -11.51
C PHE A 128 1.22 -8.18 -10.55
N GLY A 129 1.92 -7.03 -10.54
CA GLY A 129 3.17 -6.83 -9.79
C GLY A 129 3.05 -6.78 -8.27
N PHE A 130 1.84 -6.60 -7.70
CA PHE A 130 1.53 -6.55 -6.26
C PHE A 130 2.37 -5.57 -5.44
N TRP A 131 3.11 -4.66 -6.07
CA TRP A 131 4.00 -3.70 -5.38
C TRP A 131 5.01 -4.37 -4.44
N THR A 132 5.41 -5.64 -4.75
CA THR A 132 6.37 -6.45 -3.98
C THR A 132 7.63 -6.74 -4.78
N ASP A 133 8.67 -7.18 -4.09
CA ASP A 133 9.80 -7.81 -4.75
C ASP A 133 9.48 -9.31 -4.91
N TRP A 134 9.43 -9.79 -6.13
CA TRP A 134 8.99 -11.16 -6.40
C TRP A 134 9.98 -12.20 -5.84
N TRP A 135 9.42 -13.25 -5.31
CA TRP A 135 10.19 -14.40 -4.81
C TRP A 135 10.91 -15.17 -5.92
N ASN A 136 10.34 -15.21 -7.13
CA ASN A 136 10.90 -15.83 -8.34
C ASN A 136 11.39 -17.26 -8.10
N HIS A 137 10.55 -18.10 -7.50
CA HIS A 137 10.86 -19.50 -7.16
C HIS A 137 12.12 -19.64 -6.28
N GLY A 138 12.35 -18.68 -5.38
CA GLY A 138 13.51 -18.63 -4.49
C GLY A 138 14.78 -18.05 -5.12
N LYS A 139 14.75 -17.68 -6.39
CA LYS A 139 15.90 -17.10 -7.08
C LYS A 139 16.07 -15.60 -6.84
N GLY A 140 14.97 -14.92 -6.45
CA GLY A 140 14.94 -13.46 -6.36
C GLY A 140 15.16 -12.80 -7.72
N GLY A 141 15.69 -11.59 -7.74
CA GLY A 141 15.93 -10.84 -8.97
C GLY A 141 14.70 -10.03 -9.41
N ALA A 142 14.73 -9.52 -10.63
CA ALA A 142 13.63 -8.76 -11.22
C ALA A 142 12.41 -9.67 -11.53
N PRO A 143 11.18 -9.10 -11.44
CA PRO A 143 10.86 -7.74 -11.03
C PRO A 143 10.90 -7.56 -9.50
N ARG A 144 11.49 -6.44 -9.05
CA ARG A 144 11.51 -6.03 -7.65
C ARG A 144 10.76 -4.71 -7.51
N VAL A 145 9.42 -4.79 -7.49
CA VAL A 145 8.55 -3.61 -7.63
C VAL A 145 8.62 -2.70 -6.40
N ARG A 146 8.72 -3.27 -5.19
CA ARG A 146 8.95 -2.50 -3.98
C ARG A 146 10.29 -1.77 -4.01
N THR A 147 11.34 -2.46 -4.44
CA THR A 147 12.68 -1.87 -4.60
C THR A 147 12.67 -0.75 -5.64
N TYR A 148 12.03 -0.96 -6.79
CA TYR A 148 11.79 0.07 -7.79
C TYR A 148 11.14 1.32 -7.18
N PHE A 149 10.04 1.15 -6.46
CA PHE A 149 9.35 2.28 -5.85
C PHE A 149 10.26 3.02 -4.84
N LEU A 150 10.83 2.29 -3.87
CA LEU A 150 11.56 2.89 -2.74
C LEU A 150 12.96 3.38 -3.09
N ARG A 151 13.64 2.75 -4.06
CA ARG A 151 15.06 3.03 -4.36
C ARG A 151 15.27 3.75 -5.67
N GLU A 152 14.25 3.76 -6.54
CA GLU A 152 14.35 4.40 -7.84
C GLU A 152 13.33 5.53 -7.96
N VAL A 153 12.01 5.27 -7.87
CA VAL A 153 10.98 6.29 -8.07
C VAL A 153 11.06 7.40 -7.02
N VAL A 154 10.99 7.07 -5.72
CA VAL A 154 10.97 8.08 -4.66
C VAL A 154 12.22 8.96 -4.71
N PRO A 155 13.46 8.43 -4.73
CA PRO A 155 14.66 9.26 -4.81
C PRO A 155 14.77 10.08 -6.10
N LEU A 156 14.28 9.54 -7.22
CA LEU A 156 14.23 10.25 -8.50
C LEU A 156 13.32 11.48 -8.42
N MET A 157 12.13 11.33 -7.85
CA MET A 157 11.18 12.42 -7.66
C MET A 157 11.74 13.50 -6.74
N GLU A 158 12.43 13.12 -5.68
CA GLU A 158 13.05 14.06 -4.73
C GLU A 158 14.21 14.84 -5.34
N ARG A 159 15.05 14.15 -6.08
CA ARG A 159 16.26 14.76 -6.66
C ARG A 159 15.93 15.68 -7.83
N ASP A 160 15.06 15.23 -8.75
CA ASP A 160 14.94 15.85 -10.07
C ASP A 160 13.59 16.54 -10.30
N TYR A 161 12.53 16.15 -9.56
CA TYR A 161 11.15 16.58 -9.83
C TYR A 161 10.51 17.42 -8.72
N GLY A 162 11.30 17.78 -7.68
CA GLY A 162 10.82 18.68 -6.63
C GLY A 162 9.89 18.03 -5.61
N ALA A 163 9.90 16.69 -5.50
CA ALA A 163 9.17 16.00 -4.45
C ALA A 163 9.69 16.37 -3.07
N GLY A 164 8.79 16.77 -2.17
CA GLY A 164 9.07 17.12 -0.79
C GLY A 164 8.93 15.92 0.17
N PRO A 165 9.21 16.15 1.45
CA PRO A 165 9.13 15.11 2.47
C PRO A 165 7.69 14.77 2.88
N ASN A 166 6.74 15.67 2.68
CA ASN A 166 5.34 15.45 3.01
C ASN A 166 4.69 14.57 1.93
N ARG A 167 4.45 13.31 2.28
CA ARG A 167 3.99 12.29 1.34
C ARG A 167 2.73 11.61 1.85
N ALA A 168 1.83 11.28 0.94
CA ALA A 168 0.71 10.38 1.17
C ALA A 168 0.64 9.37 0.01
N ALA A 169 -0.06 8.26 0.22
CA ALA A 169 -0.30 7.29 -0.82
C ALA A 169 -1.77 6.87 -0.87
N ALA A 170 -2.27 6.60 -2.06
CA ALA A 170 -3.53 5.92 -2.26
C ALA A 170 -3.38 4.89 -3.37
N GLY A 171 -4.19 3.84 -3.33
CA GLY A 171 -4.18 2.82 -4.37
C GLY A 171 -5.51 2.10 -4.46
N GLU A 172 -5.80 1.63 -5.66
CA GLU A 172 -6.93 0.75 -5.90
C GLU A 172 -6.45 -0.68 -6.13
N SER A 173 -7.25 -1.68 -5.74
CA SER A 173 -6.93 -3.09 -5.93
C SER A 173 -5.51 -3.42 -5.40
N GLN A 174 -4.64 -4.01 -6.22
CA GLN A 174 -3.23 -4.26 -5.84
C GLN A 174 -2.46 -2.98 -5.50
N GLY A 175 -2.88 -1.82 -6.01
CA GLY A 175 -2.30 -0.53 -5.62
C GLY A 175 -2.58 -0.17 -4.16
N GLY A 176 -3.78 -0.49 -3.67
CA GLY A 176 -4.14 -0.34 -2.25
C GLY A 176 -3.33 -1.26 -1.34
N PHE A 177 -3.13 -2.52 -1.76
CA PHE A 177 -2.19 -3.43 -1.12
C PHE A 177 -0.80 -2.80 -1.02
N GLY A 178 -0.30 -2.23 -2.13
CA GLY A 178 1.00 -1.55 -2.18
C GLY A 178 1.07 -0.34 -1.25
N ALA A 179 0.08 0.54 -1.28
CA ALA A 179 0.03 1.73 -0.45
C ALA A 179 0.10 1.40 1.05
N LEU A 180 -0.73 0.44 1.50
CA LEU A 180 -0.75 0.01 2.90
C LEU A 180 0.50 -0.79 3.28
N GLY A 181 0.93 -1.72 2.42
CA GLY A 181 2.12 -2.54 2.67
C GLY A 181 3.40 -1.70 2.78
N LEU A 182 3.56 -0.68 1.94
CA LEU A 182 4.67 0.28 2.01
C LEU A 182 4.57 1.15 3.27
N ALA A 183 3.40 1.69 3.59
CA ALA A 183 3.17 2.51 4.79
C ALA A 183 3.44 1.72 6.08
N ALA A 184 2.97 0.46 6.15
CA ALA A 184 3.12 -0.39 7.33
C ALA A 184 4.58 -0.80 7.58
N ARG A 185 5.37 -0.96 6.52
CA ARG A 185 6.74 -1.52 6.63
C ARG A 185 7.85 -0.47 6.61
N VAL A 186 7.54 0.74 6.18
CA VAL A 186 8.52 1.85 6.14
C VAL A 186 7.98 3.01 6.95
N ALA A 187 8.33 3.02 8.23
CA ALA A 187 7.87 4.03 9.17
C ALA A 187 8.17 5.45 8.66
N GLY A 188 7.15 6.31 8.67
CA GLY A 188 7.27 7.70 8.23
C GLY A 188 7.39 7.90 6.72
N LEU A 189 7.26 6.85 5.90
CA LEU A 189 7.25 7.00 4.44
C LEU A 189 6.07 7.86 3.98
N PHE A 190 4.89 7.60 4.54
CA PHE A 190 3.66 8.34 4.24
C PHE A 190 3.02 8.88 5.52
N GLY A 191 2.54 10.12 5.46
CA GLY A 191 1.76 10.75 6.52
C GLY A 191 0.31 10.31 6.56
N ALA A 192 -0.20 9.67 5.49
CA ALA A 192 -1.51 9.02 5.40
C ALA A 192 -1.51 8.00 4.27
N ALA A 193 -2.37 6.99 4.35
CA ALA A 193 -2.55 5.98 3.31
C ALA A 193 -4.04 5.68 3.07
N ALA A 194 -4.41 5.38 1.80
CA ALA A 194 -5.76 4.98 1.45
C ALA A 194 -5.74 3.75 0.52
N ALA A 195 -6.73 2.87 0.65
CA ALA A 195 -6.87 1.68 -0.17
C ALA A 195 -8.34 1.46 -0.56
N PHE A 196 -8.57 1.17 -1.84
CA PHE A 196 -9.89 0.99 -2.43
C PHE A 196 -9.98 -0.37 -3.10
N GLY A 197 -10.97 -1.21 -2.74
CA GLY A 197 -11.16 -2.54 -3.30
C GLY A 197 -9.90 -3.40 -3.25
N ALA A 198 -9.15 -3.38 -2.15
CA ALA A 198 -7.79 -3.89 -2.10
C ALA A 198 -7.67 -5.24 -1.40
N PRO A 199 -6.79 -6.15 -1.91
CA PRO A 199 -6.45 -7.40 -1.24
C PRO A 199 -5.53 -7.14 -0.03
N VAL A 200 -6.10 -6.72 1.09
CA VAL A 200 -5.33 -6.28 2.26
C VAL A 200 -4.96 -7.42 3.23
N HIS A 201 -5.43 -8.62 2.95
CA HIS A 201 -5.11 -9.84 3.71
C HIS A 201 -5.00 -11.08 2.80
N PRO A 202 -4.13 -11.05 1.75
CA PRO A 202 -4.06 -12.13 0.75
C PRO A 202 -3.74 -13.51 1.32
N VAL A 203 -3.17 -13.59 2.52
CA VAL A 203 -2.97 -14.88 3.23
C VAL A 203 -4.29 -15.56 3.59
N ARG A 204 -5.36 -14.80 3.70
CA ARG A 204 -6.70 -15.31 4.01
C ARG A 204 -7.27 -16.16 2.87
N HIS A 205 -7.04 -15.72 1.64
CA HIS A 205 -7.57 -16.33 0.41
C HIS A 205 -6.50 -16.42 -0.69
N PRO A 206 -5.37 -17.12 -0.44
CA PRO A 206 -4.24 -17.12 -1.36
C PRO A 206 -4.59 -17.70 -2.75
N GLU A 207 -5.49 -18.66 -2.78
CA GLU A 207 -5.96 -19.26 -4.03
C GLU A 207 -6.71 -18.28 -4.94
N MET A 208 -7.38 -17.27 -4.39
CA MET A 208 -8.03 -16.21 -5.16
C MET A 208 -7.00 -15.45 -5.99
N TRP A 209 -5.92 -15.06 -5.36
CA TRP A 209 -4.85 -14.28 -5.98
C TRP A 209 -4.01 -15.11 -6.93
N LEU A 210 -3.79 -16.39 -6.62
CA LEU A 210 -3.14 -17.33 -7.56
C LEU A 210 -4.00 -17.58 -8.80
N SER A 211 -5.32 -17.71 -8.63
CA SER A 211 -6.26 -17.86 -9.75
C SER A 211 -6.32 -16.59 -10.60
N GLY A 212 -6.35 -15.41 -9.97
CA GLY A 212 -6.30 -14.12 -10.67
C GLY A 212 -5.02 -13.95 -11.48
N ALA A 213 -3.86 -14.25 -10.89
CA ALA A 213 -2.59 -14.21 -11.61
C ALA A 213 -2.59 -15.13 -12.84
N LYS A 214 -3.05 -16.37 -12.66
CA LYS A 214 -3.18 -17.34 -13.75
C LYS A 214 -4.14 -16.87 -14.85
N PHE A 215 -5.26 -16.25 -14.46
CA PHE A 215 -6.25 -15.73 -15.41
C PHE A 215 -5.66 -14.68 -16.35
N VAL A 216 -4.78 -13.82 -15.85
CA VAL A 216 -4.06 -12.81 -16.66
C VAL A 216 -2.73 -13.31 -17.23
N GLY A 217 -2.45 -14.62 -17.14
CA GLY A 217 -1.25 -15.22 -17.71
C GLY A 217 0.04 -15.00 -16.90
N VAL A 218 -0.06 -14.61 -15.63
CA VAL A 218 1.07 -14.40 -14.73
C VAL A 218 1.26 -15.62 -13.82
N ASP A 219 2.51 -16.00 -13.58
CA ASP A 219 2.84 -17.04 -12.61
C ASP A 219 2.76 -16.50 -11.18
N GLY A 220 1.62 -16.70 -10.52
CA GLY A 220 1.38 -16.28 -9.16
C GLY A 220 2.36 -16.87 -8.14
N TYR A 221 2.89 -18.07 -8.40
CA TYR A 221 3.93 -18.69 -7.55
C TYR A 221 5.29 -17.98 -7.66
N ALA A 222 5.54 -17.27 -8.75
CA ALA A 222 6.74 -16.43 -8.85
C ALA A 222 6.64 -15.20 -7.93
N ILE A 223 5.44 -14.71 -7.64
CA ILE A 223 5.25 -13.51 -6.80
C ILE A 223 5.56 -13.82 -5.33
N PHE A 224 4.82 -14.73 -4.72
CA PHE A 224 4.88 -15.01 -3.28
C PHE A 224 5.35 -16.43 -2.93
N GLY A 225 5.47 -17.33 -3.90
CA GLY A 225 5.68 -18.76 -3.69
C GLY A 225 4.39 -19.52 -3.40
N ASP A 226 4.53 -20.82 -3.11
CA ASP A 226 3.43 -21.68 -2.70
C ASP A 226 2.94 -21.26 -1.29
N PRO A 227 1.65 -20.94 -1.09
CA PRO A 227 1.17 -20.39 0.16
C PRO A 227 1.31 -21.32 1.37
N TRP A 228 1.41 -22.63 1.14
CA TRP A 228 1.61 -23.61 2.22
C TRP A 228 3.09 -23.87 2.52
N LYS A 229 3.96 -23.78 1.51
CA LYS A 229 5.41 -24.01 1.67
C LYS A 229 6.16 -22.72 1.98
N GLN A 230 5.81 -21.62 1.32
CA GLN A 230 6.40 -20.29 1.47
C GLN A 230 5.47 -19.33 2.23
N TRP A 231 4.66 -19.85 3.17
CA TRP A 231 3.70 -19.04 3.94
C TRP A 231 4.35 -17.82 4.61
N LYS A 232 5.64 -17.89 4.99
CA LYS A 232 6.37 -16.74 5.54
C LYS A 232 6.51 -15.61 4.53
N THR A 233 6.74 -15.92 3.26
CA THR A 233 6.82 -14.92 2.19
C THR A 233 5.47 -14.21 2.03
N TRP A 234 4.36 -14.96 2.08
CA TRP A 234 3.03 -14.40 2.07
C TRP A 234 2.77 -13.47 3.26
N LEU A 235 3.11 -13.91 4.47
CA LEU A 235 2.99 -13.10 5.69
C LEU A 235 3.85 -11.83 5.63
N ASP A 236 5.05 -11.94 5.09
CA ASP A 236 5.98 -10.81 4.97
C ASP A 236 5.43 -9.68 4.11
N TRP A 237 4.55 -9.97 3.17
CA TRP A 237 3.94 -8.96 2.32
C TRP A 237 2.53 -8.53 2.74
N ASP A 238 1.89 -9.25 3.62
CA ASP A 238 0.49 -9.08 3.99
C ASP A 238 0.25 -7.84 4.87
N PRO A 239 -0.50 -6.82 4.41
CA PRO A 239 -0.77 -5.60 5.19
C PRO A 239 -1.45 -5.86 6.53
N TYR A 240 -2.35 -6.85 6.61
CA TYR A 240 -3.02 -7.22 7.84
C TYR A 240 -2.04 -7.68 8.93
N HIS A 241 -1.03 -8.47 8.55
CA HIS A 241 0.02 -8.92 9.47
C HIS A 241 0.92 -7.78 9.92
N HIS A 242 1.12 -6.78 9.08
CA HIS A 242 1.92 -5.60 9.38
C HIS A 242 1.12 -4.40 9.90
N ALA A 243 -0.16 -4.58 10.24
CA ALA A 243 -1.07 -3.51 10.69
C ALA A 243 -0.51 -2.65 11.83
N ALA A 244 0.30 -3.23 12.73
CA ALA A 244 0.95 -2.48 13.83
C ALA A 244 1.84 -1.34 13.33
N GLY A 245 2.42 -1.45 12.14
CA GLY A 245 3.21 -0.38 11.51
C GLY A 245 2.38 0.83 11.08
N LEU A 246 1.07 0.67 10.95
CA LEU A 246 0.12 1.74 10.61
C LEU A 246 -0.46 2.46 11.83
N ARG A 247 -0.06 2.10 13.05
CA ARG A 247 -0.66 2.61 14.29
C ARG A 247 -0.75 4.14 14.39
N HIS A 248 0.19 4.84 13.78
CA HIS A 248 0.27 6.31 13.83
C HIS A 248 0.02 6.98 12.47
N THR A 249 -0.36 6.18 11.47
CA THR A 249 -0.65 6.66 10.11
C THR A 249 -2.17 6.66 9.93
N PRO A 250 -2.81 7.81 9.66
CA PRO A 250 -4.21 7.85 9.25
C PRO A 250 -4.42 6.96 8.03
N VAL A 251 -5.44 6.10 8.10
CA VAL A 251 -5.77 5.13 7.06
C VAL A 251 -7.24 5.27 6.67
N TYR A 252 -7.50 5.29 5.36
CA TYR A 252 -8.83 5.17 4.79
C TYR A 252 -8.93 3.86 4.03
N LEU A 253 -9.89 3.03 4.37
CA LEU A 253 -10.16 1.74 3.74
C LEU A 253 -11.56 1.75 3.14
N ALA A 254 -11.69 1.39 1.87
CA ALA A 254 -13.00 1.25 1.25
C ALA A 254 -13.04 0.04 0.33
N SER A 255 -14.18 -0.65 0.32
CA SER A 255 -14.43 -1.75 -0.61
C SER A 255 -15.93 -1.99 -0.76
N GLY A 256 -16.34 -2.50 -1.90
CA GLY A 256 -17.65 -3.06 -2.07
C GLY A 256 -17.82 -4.37 -1.28
N ASP A 257 -19.07 -4.79 -1.14
CA ASP A 257 -19.42 -6.10 -0.57
C ASP A 257 -19.63 -7.18 -1.65
N GLY A 258 -19.37 -6.83 -2.91
CA GLY A 258 -19.56 -7.68 -4.08
C GLY A 258 -21.00 -7.85 -4.53
N LYS A 259 -21.98 -7.24 -3.88
CA LYS A 259 -23.38 -7.22 -4.31
C LYS A 259 -23.60 -6.11 -5.33
N PRO A 260 -24.67 -6.21 -6.15
CA PRO A 260 -24.99 -5.14 -7.08
C PRO A 260 -25.11 -3.79 -6.38
N GLY A 261 -24.49 -2.78 -6.95
CA GLY A 261 -24.51 -1.42 -6.44
C GLY A 261 -24.79 -0.38 -7.50
N PRO A 262 -25.05 0.88 -7.08
CA PRO A 262 -25.56 1.93 -7.98
C PRO A 262 -24.54 2.44 -9.01
N LEU A 263 -23.26 2.08 -8.88
CA LEU A 263 -22.20 2.49 -9.79
C LEU A 263 -21.57 1.31 -10.56
N ASP A 264 -22.17 0.13 -10.48
CA ASP A 264 -21.76 -1.00 -11.32
C ASP A 264 -22.07 -0.68 -12.78
N GLY A 265 -21.23 -1.15 -13.69
CA GLY A 265 -21.49 -1.09 -15.13
C GLY A 265 -22.47 -2.18 -15.57
N ASP A 266 -22.83 -2.14 -16.84
CA ASP A 266 -23.71 -3.14 -17.44
C ASP A 266 -23.03 -4.52 -17.60
N GLU A 267 -21.71 -4.55 -17.60
CA GLU A 267 -20.94 -5.76 -17.73
C GLU A 267 -20.59 -6.35 -16.36
N PRO A 268 -20.88 -7.65 -16.12
CA PRO A 268 -20.49 -8.29 -14.87
C PRO A 268 -18.97 -8.41 -14.77
N ASP A 269 -18.48 -8.46 -13.53
CA ASP A 269 -17.07 -8.78 -13.28
C ASP A 269 -16.69 -10.11 -13.93
N PRO A 270 -15.47 -10.22 -14.49
CA PRO A 270 -15.06 -11.44 -15.15
C PRO A 270 -15.04 -12.63 -14.17
N HIS A 271 -15.60 -13.74 -14.60
CA HIS A 271 -15.47 -14.99 -13.86
C HIS A 271 -14.00 -15.45 -13.90
N ILE A 272 -13.38 -15.57 -12.74
CA ILE A 272 -12.00 -16.06 -12.60
C ILE A 272 -12.07 -17.58 -12.32
N PRO A 273 -11.62 -18.45 -13.24
CA PRO A 273 -11.60 -19.90 -13.03
C PRO A 273 -10.79 -20.27 -11.77
N GLY A 274 -11.31 -21.18 -10.96
CA GLY A 274 -10.71 -21.57 -9.68
C GLY A 274 -11.27 -20.80 -8.47
N THR A 275 -12.25 -19.92 -8.70
CA THR A 275 -12.94 -19.20 -7.64
C THR A 275 -14.34 -19.76 -7.36
N GLU A 276 -14.67 -20.93 -7.89
CA GLU A 276 -16.02 -21.55 -7.84
C GLU A 276 -16.51 -21.78 -6.41
N LYS A 277 -15.62 -22.02 -5.46
CA LYS A 277 -15.99 -22.18 -4.04
C LYS A 277 -16.59 -20.91 -3.42
N TRP A 278 -16.30 -19.72 -3.99
CA TRP A 278 -16.89 -18.46 -3.59
C TRP A 278 -18.18 -18.16 -4.37
N VAL A 279 -18.48 -18.91 -5.44
CA VAL A 279 -19.75 -18.78 -6.18
C VAL A 279 -20.93 -19.14 -5.28
N ALA A 280 -20.75 -19.94 -4.23
CA ALA A 280 -21.77 -20.11 -3.17
C ALA A 280 -22.19 -18.77 -2.52
N LEU A 281 -21.38 -17.73 -2.63
CA LEU A 281 -21.75 -16.35 -2.26
C LEU A 281 -22.79 -15.77 -3.23
N ALA A 282 -22.93 -16.28 -4.46
CA ALA A 282 -23.97 -15.88 -5.40
C ALA A 282 -25.38 -16.19 -4.85
N ASP A 283 -25.54 -17.23 -4.05
CA ASP A 283 -26.79 -17.54 -3.33
C ASP A 283 -27.18 -16.43 -2.33
N HIS A 284 -26.22 -15.56 -1.98
CA HIS A 284 -26.40 -14.37 -1.16
C HIS A 284 -26.41 -13.06 -1.96
N GLY A 285 -26.57 -13.13 -3.28
CA GLY A 285 -26.66 -11.98 -4.18
C GLY A 285 -25.32 -11.34 -4.53
N VAL A 286 -24.19 -12.04 -4.35
CA VAL A 286 -22.85 -11.55 -4.77
C VAL A 286 -22.71 -11.72 -6.28
N THR A 287 -22.35 -10.64 -6.97
CA THR A 287 -22.06 -10.62 -8.42
C THR A 287 -20.59 -10.40 -8.72
N SER A 288 -19.84 -9.83 -7.77
CA SER A 288 -18.39 -9.64 -7.83
C SER A 288 -17.69 -10.40 -6.71
N VAL A 289 -17.12 -11.56 -7.04
CA VAL A 289 -16.39 -12.39 -6.07
C VAL A 289 -15.12 -11.69 -5.60
N THR A 290 -14.39 -11.04 -6.52
CA THR A 290 -13.18 -10.27 -6.20
C THR A 290 -13.47 -9.21 -5.15
N GLU A 291 -14.51 -8.41 -5.36
CA GLU A 291 -14.84 -7.34 -4.42
C GLU A 291 -15.40 -7.87 -3.10
N ALA A 292 -16.16 -8.97 -3.11
CA ALA A 292 -16.62 -9.59 -1.87
C ALA A 292 -15.44 -10.04 -0.98
N VAL A 293 -14.39 -10.61 -1.59
CA VAL A 293 -13.17 -11.01 -0.88
C VAL A 293 -12.41 -9.78 -0.37
N CYS A 294 -12.23 -8.75 -1.21
CA CYS A 294 -11.61 -7.49 -0.79
C CYS A 294 -12.38 -6.81 0.34
N GLY A 295 -13.73 -6.87 0.30
CA GLY A 295 -14.60 -6.32 1.33
C GLY A 295 -14.48 -7.05 2.68
N GLU A 296 -14.40 -8.39 2.66
CA GLU A 296 -14.11 -9.18 3.87
C GLU A 296 -12.76 -8.78 4.47
N GLU A 297 -11.71 -8.79 3.64
CA GLU A 297 -10.35 -8.46 4.08
C GLU A 297 -10.25 -7.02 4.59
N THR A 298 -10.95 -6.08 3.95
CA THR A 298 -11.04 -4.67 4.35
C THR A 298 -11.64 -4.52 5.75
N ARG A 299 -12.76 -5.21 6.04
CA ARG A 299 -13.36 -5.21 7.39
C ARG A 299 -12.39 -5.77 8.42
N MET A 300 -11.75 -6.91 8.12
CA MET A 300 -10.78 -7.55 9.02
C MET A 300 -9.61 -6.62 9.35
N LEU A 301 -9.05 -5.94 8.35
CA LEU A 301 -7.96 -4.98 8.57
C LEU A 301 -8.45 -3.77 9.35
N GLY A 302 -9.63 -3.24 9.06
CA GLY A 302 -10.25 -2.15 9.79
C GLY A 302 -10.40 -2.45 11.28
N ASP A 303 -10.98 -3.61 11.62
CA ASP A 303 -11.15 -4.08 12.99
C ASP A 303 -9.80 -4.23 13.70
N ARG A 304 -8.80 -4.76 13.00
CA ARG A 304 -7.46 -4.91 13.54
C ARG A 304 -6.80 -3.56 13.82
N LEU A 305 -6.88 -2.61 12.88
CA LEU A 305 -6.35 -1.26 13.06
C LEU A 305 -7.04 -0.54 14.21
N ALA A 306 -8.37 -0.64 14.31
CA ALA A 306 -9.14 -0.07 15.42
C ALA A 306 -8.71 -0.68 16.76
N SER A 307 -8.50 -2.00 16.84
CA SER A 307 -8.02 -2.68 18.05
C SER A 307 -6.62 -2.24 18.47
N LEU A 308 -5.79 -1.78 17.53
CA LEU A 308 -4.46 -1.22 17.78
C LEU A 308 -4.49 0.27 18.15
N GLY A 309 -5.67 0.91 18.14
CA GLY A 309 -5.84 2.34 18.36
C GLY A 309 -5.31 3.20 17.21
N ALA A 310 -5.21 2.65 16.00
CA ALA A 310 -4.83 3.39 14.80
C ALA A 310 -5.99 4.29 14.32
N PRO A 311 -5.71 5.49 13.79
CA PRO A 311 -6.72 6.33 13.17
C PRO A 311 -7.14 5.75 11.82
N VAL A 312 -8.23 4.99 11.80
CA VAL A 312 -8.77 4.31 10.62
C VAL A 312 -10.21 4.71 10.37
N ASP A 313 -10.54 4.97 9.09
CA ASP A 313 -11.90 5.12 8.58
C ASP A 313 -12.18 3.99 7.60
N VAL A 314 -13.34 3.31 7.73
CA VAL A 314 -13.71 2.14 6.94
C VAL A 314 -15.06 2.36 6.29
N HIS A 315 -15.11 2.27 4.97
CA HIS A 315 -16.34 2.40 4.18
C HIS A 315 -16.59 1.13 3.36
N ILE A 316 -17.62 0.38 3.76
CA ILE A 316 -18.11 -0.78 3.01
C ILE A 316 -19.45 -0.43 2.37
N TYR A 317 -19.58 -0.70 1.07
CA TYR A 317 -20.74 -0.31 0.27
C TYR A 317 -21.22 -1.47 -0.61
N PRO A 318 -22.49 -1.49 -1.06
CA PRO A 318 -22.92 -2.36 -2.14
C PRO A 318 -22.22 -1.94 -3.46
N GLY A 319 -21.58 -2.90 -4.13
CA GLY A 319 -20.90 -2.65 -5.40
C GLY A 319 -19.84 -3.69 -5.73
N GLY A 320 -19.48 -3.74 -7.02
CA GLY A 320 -18.47 -4.59 -7.61
C GLY A 320 -17.08 -3.93 -7.67
N HIS A 321 -16.15 -4.62 -8.33
CA HIS A 321 -14.75 -4.20 -8.47
C HIS A 321 -14.58 -3.28 -9.68
N SER A 322 -14.92 -1.99 -9.53
CA SER A 322 -14.83 -1.04 -10.65
C SER A 322 -14.16 0.28 -10.30
N GLY A 323 -13.53 0.89 -11.31
CA GLY A 323 -12.88 2.19 -11.19
C GLY A 323 -13.81 3.34 -10.79
N THR A 324 -15.12 3.21 -11.06
CA THR A 324 -16.13 4.21 -10.69
C THR A 324 -16.25 4.34 -9.17
N TYR A 325 -16.26 3.22 -8.45
CA TYR A 325 -16.19 3.24 -6.99
C TYR A 325 -14.86 3.79 -6.49
N GLY A 326 -13.75 3.37 -7.09
CA GLY A 326 -12.43 3.89 -6.73
C GLY A 326 -12.34 5.41 -6.86
N TYR A 327 -12.92 6.01 -7.90
CA TYR A 327 -13.00 7.47 -8.04
C TYR A 327 -13.79 8.12 -6.90
N ARG A 328 -14.95 7.58 -6.55
CA ARG A 328 -15.76 8.06 -5.42
C ARG A 328 -14.95 7.99 -4.11
N GLU A 329 -14.32 6.86 -3.86
CA GLU A 329 -13.59 6.62 -2.62
C GLU A 329 -12.30 7.46 -2.53
N LEU A 330 -11.63 7.71 -3.64
CA LEU A 330 -10.53 8.67 -3.66
C LEU A 330 -11.00 10.05 -3.20
N ARG A 331 -12.15 10.54 -3.67
CA ARG A 331 -12.70 11.83 -3.24
C ARG A 331 -13.05 11.85 -1.75
N HIS A 332 -13.55 10.75 -1.19
CA HIS A 332 -13.80 10.62 0.24
C HIS A 332 -12.49 10.62 1.05
N ALA A 333 -11.44 9.99 0.55
CA ALA A 333 -10.13 9.94 1.20
C ALA A 333 -9.33 11.26 1.11
N LEU A 334 -9.60 12.10 0.08
CA LEU A 334 -8.84 13.33 -0.19
C LEU A 334 -8.68 14.26 1.03
N PRO A 335 -9.71 14.55 1.85
CA PRO A 335 -9.53 15.43 3.01
C PRO A 335 -8.45 14.93 3.97
N MET A 336 -8.42 13.62 4.26
CA MET A 336 -7.40 12.98 5.12
C MET A 336 -6.01 13.03 4.47
N LEU A 337 -5.91 12.66 3.19
CA LEU A 337 -4.65 12.68 2.44
C LEU A 337 -4.07 14.09 2.37
N MET A 338 -4.90 15.09 2.04
CA MET A 338 -4.49 16.49 1.96
C MET A 338 -4.10 17.08 3.32
N ALA A 339 -4.73 16.65 4.42
CA ALA A 339 -4.33 17.05 5.76
C ALA A 339 -2.90 16.56 6.10
N ALA A 340 -2.55 15.35 5.68
CA ALA A 340 -1.20 14.81 5.87
C ALA A 340 -0.15 15.53 4.99
N LEU A 341 -0.51 15.98 3.81
CA LEU A 341 0.37 16.68 2.88
C LEU A 341 0.66 18.14 3.27
N ARG A 342 -0.14 18.73 4.15
CA ARG A 342 0.02 20.12 4.63
C ARG A 342 0.82 20.24 5.94
N ARG A 343 1.23 19.13 6.52
CA ARG A 343 2.05 19.10 7.75
C ARG A 343 3.51 19.40 7.40
#